data_e253f9d62fd34edbc50b7c6adf7f29fb
#
_entry.id   e253f9d62fd34edbc50b7c6adf7f29fb
#
_cell.length_a   1.000
_cell.length_b   1.000
_cell.length_c   1.000
_cell.angle_alpha   90.00
_cell.angle_beta   90.00
_cell.angle_gamma   90.00
#
_symmetry.space_group_name_H-M   'P 1'
#
loop_
_entity.id
_entity.type
_entity.pdbx_description
1 polymer ?
#
loop_
_entity_poly.entity_id
_entity_poly.type
_entity_poly.pdbx_seq_one_letter_code
_entity_poly.pdbx_strand_id
1 'polypeptide(L)'
;MAKQTKQKQEKPFEESLWDAANKLRGSVESSEYKHIVLSLIFLKFISDTFEKQRKKLIETGYEKHIDAVPAYAKDNVFYLPEESRWSFIQQNAKQEDIALKIDTALNTIEKTNKSLKGALPDNYFSRLGLTASKLAALIDVINNIDTLANPHEDIVGRVYEYFLSKFAIAEGKGKGEFYTPKSIVNLIAELIEPYKGKIYDPCCGSGGMFVQSVKFIESHKGSTKDISVYGQEYTSATYKLAKMNLAIRGISGNLGSVAADTFNKDQHEDLKADFIMANPPFNQKAWRASDELVDDYRWDGYETPPTSNANYAWILHMVSKLSENGVAGFILSNGALSGDGTEKEIRRKLIENGLVEAIIALPQNMFYTTTISVSLWIVNKNKKERSILHAGITKNLRNRENEVLFMDLRKRGEPFEKKFIQFSKKVIEEVAQTFHTWQQMQPNEKYMDIAEYCYSANKTDIEKQDYSLVPSKYIEFINRDENIDFDENMNSLKSDFSDLLKQEEQSTYELLNVFKELGYEIEL
;
A
#
# COMPACT_ATOMS: atom_id res chain seq x y z
N MET A 1 38.84 -29.38 -21.54
CA MET A 1 38.04 -28.76 -20.49
C MET A 1 37.19 -27.67 -21.11
N ALA A 2 35.90 -27.92 -21.28
CA ALA A 2 34.95 -27.00 -21.93
C ALA A 2 34.60 -25.90 -20.89
N LYS A 3 34.82 -24.63 -21.27
CA LYS A 3 34.37 -23.47 -20.50
C LYS A 3 32.83 -23.48 -20.49
N GLN A 4 32.25 -23.75 -19.34
CA GLN A 4 30.82 -23.46 -19.11
C GLN A 4 30.62 -21.96 -19.24
N THR A 5 29.97 -21.54 -20.30
CA THR A 5 29.44 -20.19 -20.50
C THR A 5 28.37 -19.97 -19.42
N LYS A 6 28.64 -19.14 -18.43
CA LYS A 6 27.62 -18.63 -17.51
C LYS A 6 26.53 -17.97 -18.36
N GLN A 7 25.36 -18.58 -18.44
CA GLN A 7 24.18 -17.90 -18.96
C GLN A 7 24.00 -16.62 -18.13
N LYS A 8 24.13 -15.44 -18.76
CA LYS A 8 23.71 -14.19 -18.19
C LYS A 8 22.22 -14.34 -17.90
N GLN A 9 21.84 -14.36 -16.63
CA GLN A 9 20.44 -14.23 -16.25
C GLN A 9 19.94 -12.92 -16.87
N GLU A 10 18.95 -12.99 -17.76
CA GLU A 10 18.33 -11.80 -18.34
C GLU A 10 17.74 -10.97 -17.19
N LYS A 11 18.10 -9.70 -17.18
CA LYS A 11 17.64 -8.73 -16.19
C LYS A 11 16.11 -8.65 -16.25
N PRO A 12 15.39 -8.72 -15.11
CA PRO A 12 13.95 -8.52 -15.13
C PRO A 12 13.59 -7.23 -15.90
N PHE A 13 12.54 -7.28 -16.70
CA PHE A 13 12.21 -6.16 -17.58
C PHE A 13 11.85 -4.88 -16.78
N GLU A 14 11.28 -5.03 -15.59
CA GLU A 14 11.01 -3.94 -14.66
C GLU A 14 12.28 -3.17 -14.27
N GLU A 15 13.40 -3.87 -14.09
CA GLU A 15 14.70 -3.24 -13.82
C GLU A 15 15.24 -2.50 -15.04
N SER A 16 15.06 -3.06 -16.23
CA SER A 16 15.48 -2.42 -17.49
C SER A 16 14.71 -1.12 -17.72
N LEU A 17 13.41 -1.14 -17.42
CA LEU A 17 12.54 0.03 -17.49
C LEU A 17 12.91 1.07 -16.41
N TRP A 18 13.26 0.62 -15.21
CA TRP A 18 13.76 1.49 -14.15
C TRP A 18 15.07 2.18 -14.53
N ASP A 19 16.00 1.47 -15.17
CA ASP A 19 17.26 2.05 -15.65
C ASP A 19 17.02 3.11 -16.74
N ALA A 20 16.03 2.88 -17.63
CA ALA A 20 15.64 3.88 -18.62
C ALA A 20 15.01 5.12 -17.98
N ALA A 21 14.14 4.92 -16.99
CA ALA A 21 13.56 6.01 -16.23
C ALA A 21 14.63 6.83 -15.49
N ASN A 22 15.63 6.17 -14.92
CA ASN A 22 16.74 6.84 -14.24
C ASN A 22 17.58 7.77 -15.16
N LYS A 23 17.57 7.57 -16.48
CA LYS A 23 18.21 8.48 -17.42
C LYS A 23 17.54 9.87 -17.49
N LEU A 24 16.31 9.99 -16.99
CA LEU A 24 15.62 11.27 -16.83
C LEU A 24 16.07 12.05 -15.58
N ARG A 25 16.80 11.41 -14.65
CA ARG A 25 17.35 12.10 -13.47
C ARG A 25 18.24 13.25 -13.89
N GLY A 26 18.09 14.36 -13.17
CA GLY A 26 18.78 15.61 -13.49
C GLY A 26 18.13 16.45 -14.59
N SER A 27 17.07 15.96 -15.25
CA SER A 27 16.28 16.73 -16.21
C SER A 27 14.97 17.22 -15.65
N VAL A 28 14.39 16.46 -14.71
CA VAL A 28 13.17 16.77 -13.98
C VAL A 28 13.33 16.31 -12.53
N GLU A 29 12.53 16.85 -11.62
CA GLU A 29 12.51 16.41 -10.23
C GLU A 29 12.10 14.93 -10.10
N SER A 30 12.59 14.25 -9.06
CA SER A 30 12.30 12.82 -8.85
C SER A 30 10.81 12.52 -8.69
N SER A 31 10.05 13.44 -8.11
CA SER A 31 8.59 13.37 -8.00
C SER A 31 7.88 13.41 -9.34
N GLU A 32 8.44 14.10 -10.33
CA GLU A 32 7.82 14.31 -11.64
C GLU A 32 8.03 13.12 -12.58
N TYR A 33 9.23 12.52 -12.61
CA TYR A 33 9.48 11.49 -13.61
C TYR A 33 8.69 10.19 -13.36
N LYS A 34 8.20 9.91 -12.11
CA LYS A 34 7.28 8.81 -11.86
C LYS A 34 5.98 8.97 -12.66
N HIS A 35 5.43 10.19 -12.70
CA HIS A 35 4.21 10.48 -13.44
C HIS A 35 4.42 10.35 -14.95
N ILE A 36 5.59 10.74 -15.45
CA ILE A 36 5.97 10.56 -16.87
C ILE A 36 5.93 9.07 -17.24
N VAL A 37 6.68 8.25 -16.50
CA VAL A 37 6.83 6.84 -16.80
C VAL A 37 5.49 6.09 -16.66
N LEU A 38 4.78 6.31 -15.55
CA LEU A 38 3.52 5.63 -15.30
C LEU A 38 2.42 6.05 -16.28
N SER A 39 2.39 7.29 -16.74
CA SER A 39 1.46 7.75 -17.77
C SER A 39 1.74 7.13 -19.14
N LEU A 40 3.01 6.98 -19.53
CA LEU A 40 3.38 6.32 -20.79
C LEU A 40 3.09 4.81 -20.74
N ILE A 41 3.35 4.16 -19.62
CA ILE A 41 3.00 2.74 -19.43
C ILE A 41 1.48 2.55 -19.48
N PHE A 42 0.73 3.45 -18.85
CA PHE A 42 -0.73 3.46 -18.95
C PHE A 42 -1.19 3.58 -20.41
N LEU A 43 -0.66 4.55 -21.15
CA LEU A 43 -0.99 4.77 -22.56
C LEU A 43 -0.67 3.52 -23.41
N LYS A 44 0.49 2.91 -23.21
CA LYS A 44 0.89 1.67 -23.91
C LYS A 44 -0.11 0.55 -23.64
N PHE A 45 -0.43 0.30 -22.37
CA PHE A 45 -1.33 -0.79 -21.98
C PHE A 45 -2.74 -0.61 -22.53
N ILE A 46 -3.33 0.57 -22.38
CA ILE A 46 -4.70 0.80 -22.89
C ILE A 46 -4.73 0.73 -24.41
N SER A 47 -3.64 1.12 -25.10
CA SER A 47 -3.53 1.00 -26.55
C SER A 47 -3.43 -0.46 -26.99
N ASP A 48 -2.61 -1.27 -26.33
CA ASP A 48 -2.50 -2.71 -26.65
C ASP A 48 -3.83 -3.43 -26.39
N THR A 49 -4.51 -3.11 -25.30
CA THR A 49 -5.82 -3.67 -24.96
C THR A 49 -6.88 -3.26 -25.99
N PHE A 50 -6.85 -1.99 -26.42
CA PHE A 50 -7.73 -1.50 -27.47
C PHE A 50 -7.50 -2.22 -28.81
N GLU A 51 -6.24 -2.35 -29.26
CA GLU A 51 -5.92 -3.02 -30.52
C GLU A 51 -6.31 -4.52 -30.49
N LYS A 52 -6.11 -5.19 -29.36
CA LYS A 52 -6.56 -6.57 -29.17
C LYS A 52 -8.08 -6.68 -29.31
N GLN A 53 -8.84 -5.80 -28.66
CA GLN A 53 -10.30 -5.79 -28.75
C GLN A 53 -10.78 -5.42 -30.16
N ARG A 54 -10.13 -4.45 -30.81
CA ARG A 54 -10.41 -4.05 -32.19
C ARG A 54 -10.24 -5.22 -33.15
N LYS A 55 -9.13 -5.96 -33.02
CA LYS A 55 -8.88 -7.17 -33.82
C LYS A 55 -9.96 -8.22 -33.58
N LYS A 56 -10.35 -8.47 -32.33
CA LYS A 56 -11.44 -9.39 -31.98
C LYS A 56 -12.77 -8.98 -32.61
N LEU A 57 -13.13 -7.70 -32.63
CA LEU A 57 -14.36 -7.19 -33.27
C LEU A 57 -14.36 -7.46 -34.77
N ILE A 58 -13.23 -7.29 -35.45
CA ILE A 58 -13.07 -7.60 -36.88
C ILE A 58 -13.24 -9.10 -37.12
N GLU A 59 -12.53 -9.95 -36.37
CA GLU A 59 -12.56 -11.40 -36.51
C GLU A 59 -13.95 -12.01 -36.22
N THR A 60 -14.75 -11.34 -35.38
CA THR A 60 -16.12 -11.79 -35.04
C THR A 60 -17.22 -11.17 -35.89
N GLY A 61 -16.88 -10.44 -36.95
CA GLY A 61 -17.84 -9.86 -37.90
C GLY A 61 -18.51 -8.56 -37.42
N TYR A 62 -17.98 -7.91 -36.40
CA TYR A 62 -18.48 -6.64 -35.89
C TYR A 62 -17.72 -5.41 -36.41
N GLU A 63 -17.18 -5.49 -37.65
CA GLU A 63 -16.39 -4.40 -38.26
C GLU A 63 -17.11 -3.04 -38.26
N LYS A 64 -18.43 -3.04 -38.42
CA LYS A 64 -19.25 -1.79 -38.41
C LYS A 64 -19.23 -1.04 -37.06
N HIS A 65 -18.71 -1.67 -36.03
CA HIS A 65 -18.70 -1.12 -34.64
C HIS A 65 -17.30 -0.81 -34.12
N ILE A 66 -16.24 -0.94 -34.96
CA ILE A 66 -14.85 -0.71 -34.53
C ILE A 66 -14.56 0.73 -34.13
N ASP A 67 -15.39 1.70 -34.55
CA ASP A 67 -15.27 3.10 -34.18
C ASP A 67 -16.34 3.55 -33.15
N ALA A 68 -17.07 2.59 -32.58
CA ALA A 68 -18.12 2.86 -31.61
C ALA A 68 -17.63 2.64 -30.17
N VAL A 69 -17.55 3.71 -29.36
CA VAL A 69 -17.14 3.66 -27.95
C VAL A 69 -17.85 2.56 -27.13
N PRO A 70 -19.18 2.34 -27.28
CA PRO A 70 -19.89 1.30 -26.52
C PRO A 70 -19.41 -0.12 -26.80
N ALA A 71 -18.86 -0.40 -27.98
CA ALA A 71 -18.35 -1.72 -28.35
C ALA A 71 -17.11 -2.14 -27.52
N TYR A 72 -16.40 -1.16 -26.98
CA TYR A 72 -15.24 -1.36 -26.11
C TYR A 72 -15.62 -1.29 -24.64
N ALA A 73 -16.44 -0.32 -24.27
CA ALA A 73 -16.84 -0.08 -22.88
C ALA A 73 -17.50 -1.30 -22.21
N LYS A 74 -18.28 -2.10 -22.94
CA LYS A 74 -18.93 -3.33 -22.43
C LYS A 74 -17.93 -4.38 -21.92
N ASP A 75 -16.71 -4.39 -22.47
CA ASP A 75 -15.63 -5.31 -22.11
C ASP A 75 -14.57 -4.60 -21.20
N ASN A 76 -14.89 -3.43 -20.63
CA ASN A 76 -13.99 -2.58 -19.86
C ASN A 76 -12.73 -2.15 -20.61
N VAL A 77 -12.82 -1.99 -21.92
CA VAL A 77 -11.75 -1.48 -22.78
C VAL A 77 -12.00 -0.01 -23.11
N PHE A 78 -10.97 0.81 -23.02
CA PHE A 78 -11.03 2.21 -23.41
C PHE A 78 -10.96 2.34 -24.94
N TYR A 79 -11.80 3.20 -25.51
CA TYR A 79 -11.72 3.53 -26.92
C TYR A 79 -10.62 4.57 -27.18
N LEU A 80 -9.75 4.30 -28.16
CA LEU A 80 -8.65 5.19 -28.52
C LEU A 80 -8.78 5.67 -29.97
N PRO A 81 -9.02 6.99 -30.19
CA PRO A 81 -8.86 7.61 -31.52
C PRO A 81 -7.45 7.37 -32.10
N GLU A 82 -7.31 7.41 -33.41
CA GLU A 82 -6.08 7.00 -34.11
C GLU A 82 -4.83 7.75 -33.60
N GLU A 83 -4.92 9.08 -33.46
CA GLU A 83 -3.82 9.93 -32.98
C GLU A 83 -3.48 9.74 -31.48
N SER A 84 -4.30 8.96 -30.76
CA SER A 84 -4.10 8.65 -29.36
C SER A 84 -3.55 7.23 -29.12
N ARG A 85 -3.31 6.45 -30.17
CA ARG A 85 -2.79 5.09 -30.06
C ARG A 85 -1.27 5.09 -29.87
N TRP A 86 -0.78 4.07 -29.22
CA TRP A 86 0.65 3.89 -29.00
C TRP A 86 1.46 3.87 -30.30
N SER A 87 0.93 3.24 -31.34
CA SER A 87 1.54 3.20 -32.68
C SER A 87 1.80 4.60 -33.25
N PHE A 88 0.85 5.52 -33.08
CA PHE A 88 1.02 6.91 -33.51
C PHE A 88 2.12 7.62 -32.69
N ILE A 89 2.12 7.46 -31.38
CA ILE A 89 3.15 8.04 -30.49
C ILE A 89 4.53 7.51 -30.85
N GLN A 90 4.66 6.20 -31.06
CA GLN A 90 5.92 5.56 -31.43
C GLN A 90 6.46 6.06 -32.78
N GLN A 91 5.61 6.15 -33.79
CA GLN A 91 6.00 6.63 -35.12
C GLN A 91 6.52 8.09 -35.08
N ASN A 92 5.98 8.90 -34.17
CA ASN A 92 6.33 10.31 -34.00
C ASN A 92 7.35 10.56 -32.88
N ALA A 93 7.90 9.52 -32.24
CA ALA A 93 8.71 9.65 -31.02
C ALA A 93 9.93 10.57 -31.15
N LYS A 94 10.51 10.70 -32.35
CA LYS A 94 11.70 11.52 -32.61
C LYS A 94 11.39 12.95 -33.05
N GLN A 95 10.12 13.32 -33.21
CA GLN A 95 9.72 14.68 -33.61
C GLN A 95 9.81 15.63 -32.40
N GLU A 96 10.16 16.89 -32.70
CA GLU A 96 10.34 17.90 -31.64
C GLU A 96 9.08 18.18 -30.83
N ASP A 97 7.89 17.97 -31.42
CA ASP A 97 6.59 18.20 -30.84
C ASP A 97 6.01 16.93 -30.13
N ILE A 98 6.84 15.89 -29.91
CA ILE A 98 6.37 14.62 -29.30
C ILE A 98 5.71 14.83 -27.93
N ALA A 99 6.20 15.75 -27.11
CA ALA A 99 5.62 16.08 -25.82
C ALA A 99 4.16 16.58 -25.96
N LEU A 100 3.92 17.46 -26.92
CA LEU A 100 2.58 17.96 -27.22
C LEU A 100 1.66 16.86 -27.78
N LYS A 101 2.18 15.97 -28.62
CA LYS A 101 1.43 14.81 -29.14
C LYS A 101 1.00 13.87 -28.03
N ILE A 102 1.86 13.60 -27.04
CA ILE A 102 1.52 12.79 -25.86
C ILE A 102 0.41 13.47 -25.05
N ASP A 103 0.54 14.77 -24.75
CA ASP A 103 -0.48 15.51 -24.03
C ASP A 103 -1.83 15.51 -24.77
N THR A 104 -1.81 15.71 -26.08
CA THR A 104 -3.01 15.66 -26.94
C THR A 104 -3.66 14.28 -26.92
N ALA A 105 -2.86 13.22 -27.01
CA ALA A 105 -3.34 11.85 -26.94
C ALA A 105 -4.05 11.56 -25.60
N LEU A 106 -3.43 11.90 -24.48
CA LEU A 106 -3.99 11.70 -23.15
C LEU A 106 -5.29 12.50 -22.96
N ASN A 107 -5.32 13.77 -23.35
CA ASN A 107 -6.51 14.62 -23.31
C ASN A 107 -7.66 14.06 -24.16
N THR A 108 -7.36 13.55 -25.36
CA THR A 108 -8.36 12.99 -26.27
C THR A 108 -8.93 11.69 -25.70
N ILE A 109 -8.09 10.83 -25.11
CA ILE A 109 -8.51 9.60 -24.44
C ILE A 109 -9.45 9.92 -23.27
N GLU A 110 -9.10 10.90 -22.43
CA GLU A 110 -9.93 11.31 -21.31
C GLU A 110 -11.30 11.85 -21.73
N LYS A 111 -11.34 12.70 -22.76
CA LYS A 111 -12.59 13.24 -23.32
C LYS A 111 -13.50 12.18 -23.90
N THR A 112 -12.89 11.18 -24.54
CA THR A 112 -13.63 10.09 -25.20
C THR A 112 -14.17 9.07 -24.21
N ASN A 113 -13.46 8.82 -23.10
CA ASN A 113 -13.82 7.82 -22.10
C ASN A 113 -14.24 8.47 -20.78
N LYS A 114 -15.55 8.60 -20.55
CA LYS A 114 -16.11 9.27 -19.36
C LYS A 114 -15.59 8.74 -18.02
N SER A 115 -15.26 7.44 -17.95
CA SER A 115 -14.69 6.80 -16.75
C SER A 115 -13.29 7.28 -16.40
N LEU A 116 -12.55 7.86 -17.36
CA LEU A 116 -11.23 8.45 -17.15
C LEU A 116 -11.26 9.95 -16.82
N LYS A 117 -12.42 10.56 -16.68
CA LYS A 117 -12.54 12.00 -16.41
C LYS A 117 -11.72 12.40 -15.17
N GLY A 118 -10.77 13.31 -15.34
CA GLY A 118 -9.86 13.80 -14.29
C GLY A 118 -8.81 12.77 -13.86
N ALA A 119 -8.60 11.71 -14.66
CA ALA A 119 -7.62 10.68 -14.35
C ALA A 119 -6.25 10.94 -14.98
N LEU A 120 -6.21 11.59 -16.15
CA LEU A 120 -4.98 11.71 -16.91
C LEU A 120 -4.29 13.05 -16.67
N PRO A 121 -2.95 13.12 -16.82
CA PRO A 121 -2.24 14.39 -16.77
C PRO A 121 -2.71 15.34 -17.88
N ASP A 122 -2.87 16.62 -17.54
CA ASP A 122 -3.27 17.66 -18.50
C ASP A 122 -2.10 18.60 -18.82
N ASN A 123 -1.75 18.70 -20.10
CA ASN A 123 -0.63 19.53 -20.60
C ASN A 123 0.65 19.34 -19.77
N TYR A 124 0.95 18.10 -19.42
CA TYR A 124 2.02 17.78 -18.48
C TYR A 124 3.38 17.65 -19.15
N PHE A 125 3.46 16.88 -20.25
CA PHE A 125 4.72 16.57 -20.93
C PHE A 125 5.34 17.82 -21.58
N SER A 126 4.53 18.67 -22.19
CA SER A 126 4.99 19.91 -22.84
C SER A 126 5.53 20.96 -21.85
N ARG A 127 5.13 20.90 -20.58
CA ARG A 127 5.63 21.82 -19.54
C ARG A 127 6.94 21.39 -18.89
N LEU A 128 7.34 20.12 -19.02
CA LEU A 128 8.52 19.59 -18.35
C LEU A 128 9.85 19.95 -19.03
N GLY A 129 9.82 20.52 -20.24
CA GLY A 129 11.04 20.88 -20.99
C GLY A 129 11.91 19.67 -21.35
N LEU A 130 11.36 18.47 -21.41
CA LEU A 130 12.07 17.27 -21.83
C LEU A 130 12.36 17.32 -23.33
N THR A 131 13.60 16.97 -23.71
CA THR A 131 13.96 16.88 -25.11
C THR A 131 13.31 15.68 -25.80
N ALA A 132 13.00 15.81 -27.09
CA ALA A 132 12.44 14.72 -27.90
C ALA A 132 13.31 13.45 -27.82
N SER A 133 14.63 13.58 -27.81
CA SER A 133 15.56 12.44 -27.69
C SER A 133 15.37 11.65 -26.40
N LYS A 134 15.14 12.31 -25.25
CA LYS A 134 14.90 11.64 -23.97
C LYS A 134 13.56 10.93 -23.93
N LEU A 135 12.51 11.58 -24.46
CA LEU A 135 11.19 10.95 -24.56
C LEU A 135 11.22 9.77 -25.54
N ALA A 136 11.88 9.90 -26.69
CA ALA A 136 12.05 8.80 -27.64
C ALA A 136 12.73 7.58 -27.02
N ALA A 137 13.81 7.78 -26.26
CA ALA A 137 14.52 6.69 -25.60
C ALA A 137 13.63 5.97 -24.56
N LEU A 138 12.77 6.68 -23.85
CA LEU A 138 11.81 6.08 -22.91
C LEU A 138 10.69 5.35 -23.65
N ILE A 139 10.15 5.95 -24.72
CA ILE A 139 9.13 5.33 -25.58
C ILE A 139 9.66 4.01 -26.16
N ASP A 140 10.90 3.98 -26.66
CA ASP A 140 11.52 2.78 -27.22
C ASP A 140 11.63 1.66 -26.20
N VAL A 141 12.00 1.96 -24.95
CA VAL A 141 12.07 0.94 -23.90
C VAL A 141 10.67 0.42 -23.52
N ILE A 142 9.69 1.32 -23.37
CA ILE A 142 8.30 0.95 -23.06
C ILE A 142 7.68 0.14 -24.21
N ASN A 143 8.04 0.44 -25.47
CA ASN A 143 7.53 -0.29 -26.63
C ASN A 143 7.90 -1.77 -26.61
N ASN A 144 9.02 -2.13 -26.02
CA ASN A 144 9.47 -3.53 -25.89
C ASN A 144 8.74 -4.33 -24.80
N ILE A 145 7.83 -3.69 -24.06
CA ILE A 145 7.01 -4.36 -23.05
C ILE A 145 5.83 -5.02 -23.73
N ASP A 146 5.74 -6.35 -23.66
CA ASP A 146 4.51 -7.05 -24.00
C ASP A 146 3.53 -6.99 -22.84
N THR A 147 2.62 -6.00 -22.90
CA THR A 147 1.66 -5.75 -21.83
C THR A 147 0.55 -6.79 -21.75
N LEU A 148 0.46 -7.70 -22.74
CA LEU A 148 -0.62 -8.68 -22.88
C LEU A 148 -0.11 -10.13 -22.99
N ALA A 149 1.19 -10.37 -22.77
CA ALA A 149 1.85 -11.66 -22.96
C ALA A 149 1.21 -12.80 -22.16
N ASN A 150 0.74 -12.51 -20.95
CA ASN A 150 0.10 -13.53 -20.12
C ASN A 150 -1.23 -13.00 -19.55
N PRO A 151 -2.39 -13.49 -19.99
CA PRO A 151 -3.70 -13.07 -19.49
C PRO A 151 -3.92 -13.34 -17.99
N HIS A 152 -3.12 -14.23 -17.40
CA HIS A 152 -3.18 -14.57 -15.97
C HIS A 152 -2.21 -13.77 -15.11
N GLU A 153 -1.33 -12.97 -15.72
CA GLU A 153 -0.39 -12.12 -15.00
C GLU A 153 -0.77 -10.64 -15.20
N ASP A 154 -0.99 -9.94 -14.10
CA ASP A 154 -1.15 -8.48 -14.07
C ASP A 154 0.23 -7.82 -14.30
N ILE A 155 0.77 -7.93 -15.52
CA ILE A 155 2.09 -7.39 -15.89
C ILE A 155 2.13 -5.89 -15.65
N VAL A 156 1.09 -5.17 -16.08
CA VAL A 156 1.02 -3.71 -15.93
C VAL A 156 0.89 -3.31 -14.47
N GLY A 157 0.06 -4.04 -13.72
CA GLY A 157 -0.04 -3.83 -12.28
C GLY A 157 1.27 -4.12 -11.55
N ARG A 158 2.02 -5.16 -11.95
CA ARG A 158 3.37 -5.43 -11.42
C ARG A 158 4.32 -4.28 -11.70
N VAL A 159 4.31 -3.73 -12.92
CA VAL A 159 5.12 -2.56 -13.27
C VAL A 159 4.75 -1.35 -12.41
N TYR A 160 3.45 -1.06 -12.29
CA TYR A 160 2.99 0.02 -11.43
C TYR A 160 3.44 -0.15 -9.99
N GLU A 161 3.23 -1.32 -9.39
CA GLU A 161 3.64 -1.62 -8.01
C GLU A 161 5.18 -1.53 -7.85
N TYR A 162 5.94 -2.04 -8.81
CA TYR A 162 7.40 -1.96 -8.82
C TYR A 162 7.88 -0.50 -8.84
N PHE A 163 7.34 0.29 -9.77
CA PHE A 163 7.73 1.69 -9.90
C PHE A 163 7.33 2.51 -8.67
N LEU A 164 6.11 2.35 -8.17
CA LEU A 164 5.68 3.04 -6.96
C LEU A 164 6.58 2.71 -5.77
N SER A 165 6.97 1.44 -5.59
CA SER A 165 7.88 1.03 -4.52
C SER A 165 9.29 1.61 -4.71
N LYS A 166 9.86 1.55 -5.92
CA LYS A 166 11.19 2.11 -6.23
C LYS A 166 11.24 3.62 -6.09
N PHE A 167 10.18 4.34 -6.48
CA PHE A 167 10.08 5.77 -6.24
C PHE A 167 10.00 6.10 -4.76
N ALA A 168 9.19 5.38 -3.99
CA ALA A 168 9.12 5.56 -2.54
C ALA A 168 10.49 5.37 -1.87
N ILE A 169 11.26 4.37 -2.31
CA ILE A 169 12.63 4.14 -1.84
C ILE A 169 13.58 5.30 -2.26
N ALA A 170 13.45 5.80 -3.49
CA ALA A 170 14.32 6.83 -4.05
C ALA A 170 14.02 8.24 -3.51
N GLU A 171 12.76 8.56 -3.24
CA GLU A 171 12.33 9.85 -2.67
C GLU A 171 12.74 9.99 -1.21
N GLY A 172 12.86 8.89 -0.48
CA GLY A 172 13.38 8.84 0.89
C GLY A 172 12.57 9.66 1.90
N LYS A 173 13.22 10.02 3.00
CA LYS A 173 12.60 10.77 4.10
C LYS A 173 12.29 12.21 3.68
N GLY A 174 11.02 12.60 3.63
CA GLY A 174 10.62 14.01 3.67
C GLY A 174 9.73 14.54 2.54
N LYS A 175 9.33 13.76 1.56
CA LYS A 175 8.37 14.18 0.54
C LYS A 175 7.13 13.27 0.51
N GLY A 176 6.32 13.41 1.50
CA GLY A 176 4.86 13.42 1.60
C GLY A 176 4.03 12.24 1.15
N GLU A 177 4.45 11.37 0.28
CA GLU A 177 3.62 10.25 -0.18
C GLU A 177 4.09 8.95 0.46
N PHE A 178 3.37 8.49 1.48
CA PHE A 178 3.63 7.22 2.14
C PHE A 178 3.10 6.07 1.28
N TYR A 179 3.97 5.42 0.53
CA TYR A 179 3.64 4.14 -0.08
C TYR A 179 3.51 3.08 1.02
N THR A 180 2.35 2.45 1.12
CA THR A 180 2.13 1.37 2.08
C THR A 180 2.67 0.06 1.50
N PRO A 181 3.64 -0.60 2.16
CA PRO A 181 4.17 -1.86 1.70
C PRO A 181 3.10 -2.94 1.54
N LYS A 182 3.18 -3.70 0.45
CA LYS A 182 2.20 -4.71 0.07
C LYS A 182 1.92 -5.73 1.19
N SER A 183 2.95 -6.16 1.93
CA SER A 183 2.78 -7.13 3.02
C SER A 183 1.92 -6.59 4.16
N ILE A 184 1.97 -5.27 4.43
CA ILE A 184 1.11 -4.62 5.43
C ILE A 184 -0.33 -4.57 4.93
N VAL A 185 -0.54 -4.18 3.67
CA VAL A 185 -1.89 -4.09 3.09
C VAL A 185 -2.54 -5.47 3.03
N ASN A 186 -1.77 -6.51 2.68
CA ASN A 186 -2.24 -7.89 2.71
C ASN A 186 -2.62 -8.33 4.13
N LEU A 187 -1.81 -7.98 5.14
CA LEU A 187 -2.14 -8.28 6.53
C LEU A 187 -3.47 -7.62 6.93
N ILE A 188 -3.66 -6.34 6.61
CA ILE A 188 -4.93 -5.64 6.89
C ILE A 188 -6.09 -6.39 6.23
N ALA A 189 -5.98 -6.72 4.93
CA ALA A 189 -7.04 -7.40 4.18
C ALA A 189 -7.38 -8.79 4.77
N GLU A 190 -6.36 -9.58 5.16
CA GLU A 190 -6.57 -10.89 5.80
C GLU A 190 -7.23 -10.78 7.18
N LEU A 191 -6.98 -9.69 7.92
CA LEU A 191 -7.59 -9.48 9.24
C LEU A 191 -9.04 -9.02 9.15
N ILE A 192 -9.37 -8.07 8.25
CA ILE A 192 -10.73 -7.51 8.17
C ILE A 192 -11.63 -8.18 7.13
N GLU A 193 -11.07 -9.00 6.25
CA GLU A 193 -11.78 -9.83 5.26
C GLU A 193 -12.83 -9.06 4.43
N PRO A 194 -12.45 -8.11 3.56
CA PRO A 194 -13.37 -7.23 2.85
C PRO A 194 -14.05 -7.93 1.66
N TYR A 195 -14.86 -8.97 1.91
CA TYR A 195 -15.49 -9.77 0.86
C TYR A 195 -16.62 -9.08 0.11
N LYS A 196 -17.39 -8.22 0.78
CA LYS A 196 -18.60 -7.61 0.22
C LYS A 196 -18.97 -6.32 0.92
N GLY A 197 -19.35 -5.30 0.15
CA GLY A 197 -19.84 -4.02 0.67
C GLY A 197 -18.99 -2.83 0.22
N LYS A 198 -19.04 -1.76 0.98
CA LYS A 198 -18.32 -0.51 0.68
C LYS A 198 -16.97 -0.50 1.37
N ILE A 199 -15.92 -0.35 0.58
CA ILE A 199 -14.52 -0.20 1.05
C ILE A 199 -14.15 1.28 0.91
N TYR A 200 -13.64 1.88 1.98
CA TYR A 200 -13.26 3.29 2.02
C TYR A 200 -11.81 3.48 2.48
N ASP A 201 -11.13 4.41 1.81
CA ASP A 201 -9.81 4.92 2.23
C ASP A 201 -9.82 6.45 2.17
N PRO A 202 -9.80 7.16 3.31
CA PRO A 202 -9.87 8.62 3.37
C PRO A 202 -8.59 9.34 2.91
N CYS A 203 -7.51 8.61 2.67
CA CYS A 203 -6.20 9.14 2.26
C CYS A 203 -5.52 8.14 1.30
N CYS A 204 -6.21 7.81 0.21
CA CYS A 204 -5.98 6.60 -0.56
C CYS A 204 -4.66 6.55 -1.33
N GLY A 205 -3.89 7.64 -1.36
CA GLY A 205 -2.63 7.67 -2.08
C GLY A 205 -2.80 7.24 -3.52
N SER A 206 -1.99 6.29 -3.96
CA SER A 206 -2.08 5.68 -5.30
C SER A 206 -3.15 4.58 -5.43
N GLY A 207 -4.02 4.38 -4.46
CA GLY A 207 -5.08 3.38 -4.47
C GLY A 207 -4.62 1.96 -4.13
N GLY A 208 -3.46 1.80 -3.49
CA GLY A 208 -2.88 0.50 -3.18
C GLY A 208 -3.74 -0.38 -2.28
N MET A 209 -4.46 0.21 -1.31
CA MET A 209 -5.40 -0.52 -0.44
C MET A 209 -6.53 -1.18 -1.24
N PHE A 210 -7.12 -0.47 -2.19
CA PHE A 210 -8.18 -1.00 -3.04
C PHE A 210 -7.71 -2.15 -3.93
N VAL A 211 -6.52 -2.01 -4.52
CA VAL A 211 -5.92 -3.06 -5.36
C VAL A 211 -5.73 -4.35 -4.58
N GLN A 212 -5.20 -4.27 -3.36
CA GLN A 212 -5.00 -5.46 -2.54
C GLN A 212 -6.32 -6.05 -2.03
N SER A 213 -7.34 -5.20 -1.73
CA SER A 213 -8.68 -5.69 -1.39
C SER A 213 -9.29 -6.51 -2.52
N VAL A 214 -9.15 -6.05 -3.77
CA VAL A 214 -9.60 -6.82 -4.94
C VAL A 214 -8.83 -8.12 -5.08
N LYS A 215 -7.50 -8.10 -4.96
CA LYS A 215 -6.67 -9.32 -5.00
C LYS A 215 -7.03 -10.31 -3.89
N PHE A 216 -7.33 -9.81 -2.68
CA PHE A 216 -7.83 -10.64 -1.58
C PHE A 216 -9.11 -11.38 -1.99
N ILE A 217 -10.10 -10.66 -2.52
CA ILE A 217 -11.38 -11.23 -2.94
C ILE A 217 -11.18 -12.31 -4.02
N GLU A 218 -10.36 -12.02 -5.03
CA GLU A 218 -10.04 -12.95 -6.12
C GLU A 218 -9.36 -14.22 -5.62
N SER A 219 -8.38 -14.09 -4.70
CA SER A 219 -7.66 -15.22 -4.11
C SER A 219 -8.56 -16.12 -3.25
N HIS A 220 -9.61 -15.56 -2.67
CA HIS A 220 -10.60 -16.27 -1.85
C HIS A 220 -11.89 -16.64 -2.61
N LYS A 221 -11.86 -16.64 -3.95
CA LYS A 221 -12.99 -17.02 -4.84
C LYS A 221 -14.24 -16.16 -4.65
N GLY A 222 -14.09 -14.94 -4.16
CA GLY A 222 -15.16 -13.96 -4.06
C GLY A 222 -15.43 -13.27 -5.41
N SER A 223 -16.44 -12.39 -5.44
CA SER A 223 -16.79 -11.59 -6.62
C SER A 223 -16.41 -10.13 -6.42
N THR A 224 -15.58 -9.60 -7.29
CA THR A 224 -15.21 -8.17 -7.29
C THR A 224 -16.40 -7.24 -7.58
N LYS A 225 -17.51 -7.79 -8.08
CA LYS A 225 -18.78 -7.06 -8.29
C LYS A 225 -19.53 -6.79 -6.99
N ASP A 226 -19.18 -7.48 -5.91
CA ASP A 226 -19.84 -7.36 -4.62
C ASP A 226 -19.27 -6.24 -3.75
N ILE A 227 -18.22 -5.56 -4.23
CA ILE A 227 -17.62 -4.41 -3.56
C ILE A 227 -17.82 -3.10 -4.32
N SER A 228 -17.88 -2.01 -3.55
CA SER A 228 -17.86 -0.64 -4.05
C SER A 228 -16.73 0.13 -3.37
N VAL A 229 -15.86 0.70 -4.17
CA VAL A 229 -14.65 1.40 -3.71
C VAL A 229 -14.90 2.89 -3.60
N TYR A 230 -14.57 3.47 -2.46
CA TYR A 230 -14.63 4.90 -2.17
C TYR A 230 -13.29 5.37 -1.63
N GLY A 231 -12.83 6.53 -2.06
CA GLY A 231 -11.58 7.08 -1.57
C GLY A 231 -11.51 8.59 -1.69
N GLN A 232 -10.53 9.15 -1.02
CA GLN A 232 -10.20 10.56 -1.14
C GLN A 232 -8.69 10.74 -1.07
N GLU A 233 -8.16 11.70 -1.84
CA GLU A 233 -6.74 12.02 -1.89
C GLU A 233 -6.56 13.53 -2.00
N TYR A 234 -5.63 14.06 -1.20
CA TYR A 234 -5.33 15.48 -1.12
C TYR A 234 -4.56 16.00 -2.34
N THR A 235 -3.55 15.24 -2.77
CA THR A 235 -2.61 15.67 -3.82
C THR A 235 -3.15 15.37 -5.21
N SER A 236 -3.29 16.39 -6.06
CA SER A 236 -3.87 16.24 -7.42
C SER A 236 -3.12 15.21 -8.28
N ALA A 237 -1.78 15.19 -8.22
CA ALA A 237 -0.98 14.24 -8.98
C ALA A 237 -1.21 12.79 -8.51
N THR A 238 -1.25 12.56 -7.21
CA THR A 238 -1.49 11.25 -6.60
C THR A 238 -2.93 10.78 -6.81
N TYR A 239 -3.92 11.70 -6.74
CA TYR A 239 -5.31 11.41 -7.10
C TYR A 239 -5.45 10.89 -8.54
N LYS A 240 -4.79 11.53 -9.52
CA LYS A 240 -4.76 11.06 -10.91
C LYS A 240 -4.10 9.68 -11.03
N LEU A 241 -3.00 9.49 -10.32
CA LEU A 241 -2.30 8.20 -10.26
C LEU A 241 -3.18 7.09 -9.70
N ALA A 242 -3.94 7.36 -8.64
CA ALA A 242 -4.92 6.41 -8.10
C ALA A 242 -5.98 6.05 -9.14
N LYS A 243 -6.55 7.02 -9.83
CA LYS A 243 -7.53 6.78 -10.91
C LYS A 243 -6.95 5.91 -12.03
N MET A 244 -5.74 6.21 -12.51
CA MET A 244 -5.08 5.38 -13.51
C MET A 244 -4.83 3.96 -13.00
N ASN A 245 -4.37 3.82 -11.75
CA ASN A 245 -4.07 2.54 -11.13
C ASN A 245 -5.32 1.64 -11.01
N LEU A 246 -6.46 2.22 -10.63
CA LEU A 246 -7.74 1.51 -10.59
C LEU A 246 -8.25 1.18 -12.00
N ALA A 247 -8.15 2.12 -12.93
CA ALA A 247 -8.61 1.96 -14.31
C ALA A 247 -7.90 0.83 -15.05
N ILE A 248 -6.57 0.69 -14.89
CA ILE A 248 -5.78 -0.41 -15.46
C ILE A 248 -6.33 -1.78 -15.04
N ARG A 249 -6.84 -1.89 -13.83
CA ARG A 249 -7.35 -3.14 -13.25
C ARG A 249 -8.85 -3.32 -13.40
N GLY A 250 -9.52 -2.43 -14.13
CA GLY A 250 -10.97 -2.44 -14.27
C GLY A 250 -11.73 -2.23 -12.96
N ILE A 251 -11.06 -1.66 -11.95
CA ILE A 251 -11.69 -1.36 -10.66
C ILE A 251 -12.43 -0.03 -10.76
N SER A 252 -13.77 -0.09 -10.64
CA SER A 252 -14.58 1.12 -10.55
C SER A 252 -14.54 1.68 -9.13
N GLY A 253 -14.05 2.92 -8.97
CA GLY A 253 -13.94 3.57 -7.67
C GLY A 253 -14.45 5.01 -7.71
N ASN A 254 -15.16 5.41 -6.66
CA ASN A 254 -15.54 6.81 -6.43
C ASN A 254 -14.46 7.46 -5.53
N LEU A 255 -13.54 8.19 -6.14
CA LEU A 255 -12.48 8.92 -5.43
C LEU A 255 -12.84 10.40 -5.17
N GLY A 256 -14.12 10.74 -5.25
CA GLY A 256 -14.58 12.12 -5.26
C GLY A 256 -14.42 12.79 -6.63
N SER A 257 -14.88 14.03 -6.74
CA SER A 257 -14.86 14.78 -8.00
C SER A 257 -13.51 15.43 -8.30
N VAL A 258 -12.74 15.73 -7.26
CA VAL A 258 -11.42 16.41 -7.32
C VAL A 258 -10.52 15.89 -6.19
N ALA A 259 -9.23 16.15 -6.30
CA ALA A 259 -8.32 16.04 -5.17
C ALA A 259 -8.72 17.03 -4.08
N ALA A 260 -8.85 16.59 -2.84
CA ALA A 260 -9.31 17.45 -1.74
C ALA A 260 -8.83 16.93 -0.37
N ASP A 261 -8.68 17.87 0.57
CA ASP A 261 -8.43 17.58 1.97
C ASP A 261 -9.65 16.92 2.60
N THR A 262 -9.44 15.78 3.24
CA THR A 262 -10.50 14.96 3.84
C THR A 262 -11.17 15.63 5.03
N PHE A 263 -10.45 16.46 5.76
CA PHE A 263 -11.02 17.18 6.91
C PHE A 263 -11.83 18.38 6.47
N ASN A 264 -11.29 19.20 5.55
CA ASN A 264 -11.92 20.46 5.14
C ASN A 264 -12.95 20.30 4.03
N LYS A 265 -12.84 19.25 3.23
CA LYS A 265 -13.76 18.99 2.12
C LYS A 265 -14.02 17.51 1.95
N ASP A 266 -14.79 16.94 2.86
CA ASP A 266 -15.25 15.57 2.77
C ASP A 266 -16.17 15.41 1.55
N GLN A 267 -15.76 14.60 0.58
CA GLN A 267 -16.56 14.35 -0.63
C GLN A 267 -17.48 13.13 -0.51
N HIS A 268 -17.50 12.51 0.68
CA HIS A 268 -18.26 11.31 0.99
C HIS A 268 -19.03 11.47 2.31
N GLU A 269 -19.67 12.63 2.54
CA GLU A 269 -20.29 12.99 3.83
C GLU A 269 -21.25 11.90 4.33
N ASP A 270 -22.13 11.38 3.47
CA ASP A 270 -23.16 10.39 3.81
C ASP A 270 -22.67 8.93 3.74
N LEU A 271 -21.37 8.71 3.44
CA LEU A 271 -20.85 7.36 3.31
C LEU A 271 -20.85 6.66 4.67
N LYS A 272 -21.43 5.46 4.68
CA LYS A 272 -21.23 4.47 5.73
C LYS A 272 -20.57 3.25 5.10
N ALA A 273 -19.30 3.02 5.45
CA ALA A 273 -18.45 1.99 4.89
C ALA A 273 -18.51 0.72 5.73
N ASP A 274 -18.52 -0.42 5.06
CA ASP A 274 -18.44 -1.72 5.72
C ASP A 274 -16.99 -2.04 6.11
N PHE A 275 -16.04 -1.58 5.30
CA PHE A 275 -14.61 -1.73 5.55
C PHE A 275 -13.89 -0.41 5.30
N ILE A 276 -12.97 -0.08 6.19
CA ILE A 276 -12.02 1.02 5.99
C ILE A 276 -10.60 0.44 6.06
N MET A 277 -9.79 0.75 5.05
CA MET A 277 -8.37 0.40 5.01
C MET A 277 -7.58 1.66 4.74
N ALA A 278 -6.71 2.07 5.66
CA ALA A 278 -6.03 3.35 5.53
C ALA A 278 -4.61 3.34 6.10
N ASN A 279 -3.78 4.20 5.52
CA ASN A 279 -2.48 4.58 6.07
C ASN A 279 -2.39 6.11 6.12
N PRO A 280 -3.03 6.76 7.12
CA PRO A 280 -3.04 8.21 7.22
C PRO A 280 -1.64 8.81 7.43
N PRO A 281 -1.42 10.09 7.08
CA PRO A 281 -0.18 10.79 7.40
C PRO A 281 0.10 10.75 8.90
N PHE A 282 1.32 10.27 9.29
CA PHE A 282 1.68 10.12 10.70
C PHE A 282 1.99 11.46 11.35
N ASN A 283 1.41 11.72 12.52
CA ASN A 283 1.69 12.90 13.35
C ASN A 283 1.57 14.23 12.58
N GLN A 284 0.59 14.33 11.70
CA GLN A 284 0.32 15.53 10.90
C GLN A 284 0.00 16.71 11.81
N LYS A 285 0.83 17.76 11.73
CA LYS A 285 0.69 19.00 12.50
C LYS A 285 -0.06 20.05 11.69
N ALA A 286 -0.67 21.02 12.39
CA ALA A 286 -1.37 22.14 11.77
C ALA A 286 -2.38 21.70 10.68
N TRP A 287 -3.10 20.62 10.94
CA TRP A 287 -4.07 20.03 10.02
C TRP A 287 -5.40 20.82 9.94
N ARG A 288 -5.63 21.69 10.91
CA ARG A 288 -6.72 22.69 10.96
C ARG A 288 -6.26 23.93 11.71
N ALA A 289 -6.91 25.07 11.53
CA ALA A 289 -6.76 26.23 12.41
C ALA A 289 -7.42 25.96 13.77
N SER A 290 -7.12 26.81 14.77
CA SER A 290 -7.60 26.61 16.14
C SER A 290 -9.12 26.68 16.28
N ASP A 291 -9.77 27.48 15.43
CA ASP A 291 -11.20 27.75 15.37
C ASP A 291 -11.95 26.97 14.27
N GLU A 292 -11.24 26.22 13.44
CA GLU A 292 -11.84 25.38 12.42
C GLU A 292 -12.22 24.00 12.96
N LEU A 293 -13.33 23.43 12.46
CA LEU A 293 -13.78 22.07 12.76
C LEU A 293 -13.94 21.78 14.26
N VAL A 294 -14.24 22.78 15.09
CA VAL A 294 -14.38 22.60 16.54
C VAL A 294 -15.65 21.81 16.86
N ASP A 295 -16.76 22.16 16.22
CA ASP A 295 -18.08 21.55 16.40
C ASP A 295 -18.42 20.57 15.25
N ASP A 296 -17.42 19.90 14.69
CA ASP A 296 -17.61 18.96 13.58
C ASP A 296 -18.26 17.66 14.08
N TYR A 297 -19.29 17.18 13.38
CA TYR A 297 -20.08 15.98 13.73
C TYR A 297 -19.22 14.70 13.89
N ARG A 298 -18.02 14.68 13.30
CA ARG A 298 -17.09 13.54 13.38
C ARG A 298 -16.53 13.32 14.78
N TRP A 299 -16.55 14.37 15.61
CA TRP A 299 -16.11 14.31 17.01
C TRP A 299 -17.27 14.19 18.00
N ASP A 300 -18.52 14.09 17.56
CA ASP A 300 -19.67 14.00 18.47
C ASP A 300 -19.47 12.91 19.54
N GLY A 301 -19.55 13.31 20.81
CA GLY A 301 -19.30 12.44 21.96
C GLY A 301 -17.82 12.27 22.36
N TYR A 302 -16.90 12.90 21.64
CA TYR A 302 -15.46 12.92 21.92
C TYR A 302 -14.96 14.35 22.11
N GLU A 303 -13.72 14.45 22.65
CA GLU A 303 -13.01 15.73 22.63
C GLU A 303 -12.60 16.09 21.19
N THR A 304 -12.58 17.40 20.88
CA THR A 304 -12.05 17.87 19.59
C THR A 304 -10.56 17.55 19.48
N PRO A 305 -10.11 16.81 18.44
CA PRO A 305 -8.71 16.45 18.30
C PRO A 305 -7.78 17.67 18.24
N PRO A 306 -6.57 17.60 18.83
CA PRO A 306 -5.66 18.74 18.93
C PRO A 306 -5.11 19.16 17.56
N THR A 307 -4.88 20.46 17.35
CA THR A 307 -4.28 20.99 16.10
C THR A 307 -2.82 20.53 15.91
N SER A 308 -2.17 20.15 16.99
CA SER A 308 -0.76 19.72 16.99
C SER A 308 -0.54 18.32 16.42
N ASN A 309 -1.59 17.48 16.36
CA ASN A 309 -1.50 16.10 15.87
C ASN A 309 -2.86 15.59 15.37
N ALA A 310 -2.92 15.16 14.13
CA ALA A 310 -4.14 14.66 13.49
C ALA A 310 -4.43 13.18 13.74
N ASN A 311 -3.59 12.41 14.44
CA ASN A 311 -3.77 10.97 14.57
C ASN A 311 -5.19 10.61 15.05
N TYR A 312 -5.69 11.29 16.09
CA TYR A 312 -7.03 11.03 16.59
C TYR A 312 -8.15 11.65 15.75
N ALA A 313 -7.86 12.69 14.97
CA ALA A 313 -8.81 13.19 13.96
C ALA A 313 -9.05 12.15 12.86
N TRP A 314 -8.00 11.48 12.39
CA TRP A 314 -8.10 10.37 11.45
C TRP A 314 -8.88 9.19 12.04
N ILE A 315 -8.63 8.81 13.29
CA ILE A 315 -9.38 7.73 13.96
C ILE A 315 -10.87 8.09 14.01
N LEU A 316 -11.23 9.27 14.51
CA LEU A 316 -12.62 9.70 14.65
C LEU A 316 -13.31 9.87 13.30
N HIS A 317 -12.62 10.40 12.28
CA HIS A 317 -13.13 10.44 10.92
C HIS A 317 -13.49 9.03 10.43
N MET A 318 -12.60 8.06 10.56
CA MET A 318 -12.88 6.68 10.15
C MET A 318 -14.03 6.07 10.96
N VAL A 319 -14.07 6.26 12.28
CA VAL A 319 -15.16 5.79 13.14
C VAL A 319 -16.50 6.38 12.71
N SER A 320 -16.55 7.67 12.36
CA SER A 320 -17.77 8.33 11.90
C SER A 320 -18.28 7.77 10.56
N LYS A 321 -17.37 7.26 9.72
CA LYS A 321 -17.67 6.68 8.40
C LYS A 321 -18.00 5.18 8.43
N LEU A 322 -17.78 4.48 9.53
CA LEU A 322 -18.15 3.07 9.63
C LEU A 322 -19.67 2.87 9.67
N SER A 323 -20.16 1.85 8.96
CA SER A 323 -21.50 1.31 9.11
C SER A 323 -21.68 0.66 10.49
N GLU A 324 -22.90 0.25 10.86
CA GLU A 324 -23.19 -0.36 12.17
C GLU A 324 -22.35 -1.62 12.47
N ASN A 325 -22.02 -2.39 11.43
CA ASN A 325 -21.16 -3.58 11.53
C ASN A 325 -19.78 -3.38 10.88
N GLY A 326 -19.43 -2.13 10.60
CA GLY A 326 -18.22 -1.80 9.87
C GLY A 326 -16.95 -2.03 10.69
N VAL A 327 -15.87 -2.40 9.98
CA VAL A 327 -14.55 -2.66 10.53
C VAL A 327 -13.51 -1.79 9.82
N ALA A 328 -12.60 -1.18 10.57
CA ALA A 328 -11.47 -0.43 10.04
C ALA A 328 -10.14 -1.08 10.43
N GLY A 329 -9.24 -1.25 9.45
CA GLY A 329 -7.84 -1.61 9.65
C GLY A 329 -6.94 -0.48 9.15
N PHE A 330 -6.16 0.14 10.03
CA PHE A 330 -5.33 1.30 9.65
C PHE A 330 -4.03 1.37 10.43
N ILE A 331 -3.06 2.07 9.87
CA ILE A 331 -1.72 2.21 10.44
C ILE A 331 -1.58 3.59 11.08
N LEU A 332 -0.98 3.63 12.28
CA LEU A 332 -0.55 4.88 12.92
C LEU A 332 0.82 4.71 13.58
N SER A 333 1.49 5.83 13.83
CA SER A 333 2.71 5.86 14.65
C SER A 333 2.43 5.39 16.07
N ASN A 334 3.41 4.74 16.70
CA ASN A 334 3.26 4.22 18.08
C ASN A 334 2.97 5.31 19.12
N GLY A 335 3.26 6.58 18.83
CA GLY A 335 2.87 7.71 19.69
C GLY A 335 1.36 7.77 19.96
N ALA A 336 0.52 7.35 19.02
CA ALA A 336 -0.92 7.30 19.20
C ALA A 336 -1.38 6.30 20.29
N LEU A 337 -0.56 5.31 20.64
CA LEU A 337 -0.90 4.29 21.63
C LEU A 337 -0.89 4.81 23.08
N SER A 338 -0.18 5.91 23.33
CA SER A 338 0.08 6.40 24.71
C SER A 338 0.12 7.94 24.84
N GLY A 339 -0.34 8.67 23.83
CA GLY A 339 -0.44 10.15 23.90
C GLY A 339 -1.27 10.60 25.10
N ASP A 340 -0.86 11.71 25.74
CA ASP A 340 -1.52 12.30 26.90
C ASP A 340 -2.53 13.40 26.53
N GLY A 341 -3.17 13.97 27.53
CA GLY A 341 -4.12 15.09 27.38
C GLY A 341 -5.35 14.71 26.55
N THR A 342 -5.74 15.54 25.59
CA THR A 342 -6.91 15.33 24.74
C THR A 342 -6.86 13.98 24.00
N GLU A 343 -5.71 13.56 23.52
CA GLU A 343 -5.55 12.27 22.84
C GLU A 343 -5.87 11.09 23.78
N LYS A 344 -5.48 11.17 25.05
CA LYS A 344 -5.80 10.17 26.06
C LYS A 344 -7.31 10.10 26.32
N GLU A 345 -7.99 11.24 26.44
CA GLU A 345 -9.44 11.27 26.68
C GLU A 345 -10.22 10.68 25.50
N ILE A 346 -9.83 10.98 24.27
CA ILE A 346 -10.44 10.36 23.08
C ILE A 346 -10.19 8.85 23.09
N ARG A 347 -8.96 8.41 23.37
CA ARG A 347 -8.59 7.00 23.44
C ARG A 347 -9.38 6.26 24.50
N ARG A 348 -9.50 6.84 25.70
CA ARG A 348 -10.33 6.28 26.78
C ARG A 348 -11.76 6.05 26.32
N LYS A 349 -12.40 7.05 25.73
CA LYS A 349 -13.78 6.96 25.22
C LYS A 349 -13.91 5.91 24.10
N LEU A 350 -12.95 5.79 23.19
CA LEU A 350 -12.95 4.76 22.16
C LEU A 350 -12.92 3.34 22.75
N ILE A 351 -12.15 3.13 23.83
CA ILE A 351 -12.05 1.86 24.55
C ILE A 351 -13.35 1.60 25.33
N GLU A 352 -13.85 2.59 26.07
CA GLU A 352 -15.09 2.50 26.85
C GLU A 352 -16.31 2.21 25.96
N ASN A 353 -16.33 2.75 24.74
CA ASN A 353 -17.35 2.47 23.72
C ASN A 353 -17.16 1.12 23.01
N GLY A 354 -16.15 0.33 23.40
CA GLY A 354 -15.88 -1.00 22.84
C GLY A 354 -15.44 -1.00 21.39
N LEU A 355 -14.92 0.11 20.86
CA LEU A 355 -14.60 0.24 19.42
C LEU A 355 -13.24 -0.37 19.06
N VAL A 356 -12.25 -0.32 19.96
CA VAL A 356 -10.93 -0.89 19.70
C VAL A 356 -11.01 -2.42 19.79
N GLU A 357 -10.69 -3.12 18.70
CA GLU A 357 -10.73 -4.58 18.64
C GLU A 357 -9.34 -5.21 18.78
N ALA A 358 -8.35 -4.71 18.04
CA ALA A 358 -6.97 -5.18 18.19
C ALA A 358 -5.93 -4.08 17.94
N ILE A 359 -4.79 -4.22 18.58
CA ILE A 359 -3.58 -3.41 18.39
C ILE A 359 -2.40 -4.32 18.12
N ILE A 360 -1.73 -4.13 16.99
CA ILE A 360 -0.66 -5.00 16.51
C ILE A 360 0.60 -4.16 16.30
N ALA A 361 1.65 -4.39 17.10
CA ALA A 361 2.95 -3.75 16.93
C ALA A 361 3.68 -4.34 15.72
N LEU A 362 4.12 -3.49 14.80
CA LEU A 362 4.80 -3.91 13.57
C LEU A 362 6.32 -3.77 13.69
N PRO A 363 7.11 -4.55 12.91
CA PRO A 363 8.55 -4.38 12.81
C PRO A 363 8.96 -2.98 12.38
N GLN A 364 10.12 -2.53 12.82
CA GLN A 364 10.75 -1.34 12.26
C GLN A 364 11.18 -1.59 10.81
N ASN A 365 11.41 -0.51 10.06
CA ASN A 365 11.90 -0.56 8.69
C ASN A 365 10.98 -1.30 7.68
N MET A 366 9.70 -1.46 7.99
CA MET A 366 8.73 -1.93 7.00
C MET A 366 8.41 -0.87 5.95
N PHE A 367 8.38 0.41 6.33
CA PHE A 367 8.13 1.52 5.42
C PHE A 367 9.42 2.02 4.77
N TYR A 368 9.37 2.29 3.45
CA TYR A 368 10.52 2.73 2.68
C TYR A 368 10.90 4.19 2.93
N THR A 369 9.92 4.98 3.33
CA THR A 369 10.03 6.45 3.47
C THR A 369 10.25 6.90 4.91
N THR A 370 10.05 6.05 5.91
CA THR A 370 10.20 6.39 7.32
C THR A 370 10.73 5.21 8.14
N THR A 371 11.44 5.54 9.21
CA THR A 371 11.89 4.57 10.23
C THR A 371 11.04 4.64 11.50
N ILE A 372 9.92 5.38 11.46
CA ILE A 372 9.02 5.50 12.62
C ILE A 372 8.40 4.14 12.92
N SER A 373 8.41 3.76 14.19
CA SER A 373 7.70 2.56 14.65
C SER A 373 6.20 2.79 14.57
N VAL A 374 5.51 1.83 13.99
CA VAL A 374 4.08 1.92 13.72
C VAL A 374 3.32 0.73 14.28
N SER A 375 2.03 0.92 14.46
CA SER A 375 1.09 -0.10 14.87
C SER A 375 -0.10 -0.16 13.92
N LEU A 376 -0.61 -1.36 13.71
CA LEU A 376 -1.87 -1.60 13.03
C LEU A 376 -2.99 -1.61 14.07
N TRP A 377 -4.00 -0.80 13.82
CA TRP A 377 -5.21 -0.70 14.62
C TRP A 377 -6.34 -1.42 13.90
N ILE A 378 -7.10 -2.23 14.62
CA ILE A 378 -8.39 -2.75 14.18
C ILE A 378 -9.47 -2.13 15.06
N VAL A 379 -10.38 -1.39 14.42
CA VAL A 379 -11.55 -0.77 15.05
C VAL A 379 -12.80 -1.41 14.49
N ASN A 380 -13.74 -1.80 15.34
CA ASN A 380 -14.95 -2.52 14.96
C ASN A 380 -16.16 -1.92 15.67
N LYS A 381 -17.16 -1.51 14.91
CA LYS A 381 -18.41 -0.91 15.43
C LYS A 381 -19.30 -1.92 16.17
N ASN A 382 -19.17 -3.20 15.86
CA ASN A 382 -19.99 -4.24 16.47
C ASN A 382 -19.14 -5.46 16.87
N LYS A 383 -18.80 -5.53 18.14
CA LYS A 383 -18.04 -6.64 18.75
C LYS A 383 -18.94 -7.64 19.48
N LYS A 384 -20.28 -7.51 19.35
CA LYS A 384 -21.26 -8.43 19.93
C LYS A 384 -21.22 -9.79 19.25
N GLU A 385 -21.75 -10.77 19.93
CA GLU A 385 -21.98 -12.08 19.34
C GLU A 385 -22.88 -11.97 18.10
N ARG A 386 -22.42 -12.54 16.98
CA ARG A 386 -23.17 -12.57 15.73
C ARG A 386 -22.64 -13.60 14.76
N SER A 387 -23.48 -14.02 13.83
CA SER A 387 -23.08 -14.81 12.67
C SER A 387 -22.87 -13.92 11.45
N ILE A 388 -21.79 -14.13 10.72
CA ILE A 388 -21.47 -13.46 9.45
C ILE A 388 -21.30 -14.51 8.36
N LEU A 389 -21.74 -14.19 7.15
CA LEU A 389 -21.59 -15.04 5.98
C LEU A 389 -20.48 -14.49 5.08
N HIS A 390 -19.38 -15.23 4.95
CA HIS A 390 -18.26 -14.90 4.09
C HIS A 390 -18.05 -16.00 3.05
N ALA A 391 -18.07 -15.66 1.77
CA ALA A 391 -17.82 -16.60 0.66
C ALA A 391 -18.59 -17.94 0.77
N GLY A 392 -19.83 -17.91 1.29
CA GLY A 392 -20.64 -19.11 1.52
C GLY A 392 -20.35 -19.87 2.82
N ILE A 393 -19.40 -19.39 3.63
CA ILE A 393 -19.06 -19.98 4.94
C ILE A 393 -19.64 -19.10 6.05
N THR A 394 -20.41 -19.68 6.95
CA THR A 394 -20.91 -18.99 8.15
C THR A 394 -19.83 -18.99 9.24
N LYS A 395 -19.41 -17.80 9.67
CA LYS A 395 -18.54 -17.61 10.83
C LYS A 395 -19.36 -17.11 12.01
N ASN A 396 -19.27 -17.77 13.16
CA ASN A 396 -19.91 -17.36 14.39
C ASN A 396 -18.89 -16.58 15.24
N LEU A 397 -19.13 -15.31 15.44
CA LEU A 397 -18.27 -14.44 16.24
C LEU A 397 -18.77 -14.43 17.69
N ARG A 398 -17.84 -14.56 18.65
CA ARG A 398 -18.15 -14.42 20.08
C ARG A 398 -18.31 -12.95 20.49
N ASN A 399 -18.89 -12.70 21.64
CA ASN A 399 -18.89 -11.35 22.23
C ASN A 399 -17.48 -10.96 22.69
N ARG A 400 -17.01 -9.77 22.26
CA ARG A 400 -15.68 -9.22 22.54
C ARG A 400 -15.75 -7.74 22.97
N GLU A 401 -16.93 -7.22 23.36
CA GLU A 401 -17.13 -5.80 23.65
C GLU A 401 -16.16 -5.26 24.69
N ASN A 402 -15.80 -6.08 25.68
CA ASN A 402 -14.92 -5.69 26.79
C ASN A 402 -13.48 -6.20 26.65
N GLU A 403 -13.05 -6.55 25.46
CA GLU A 403 -11.73 -7.12 25.22
C GLU A 403 -11.02 -6.38 24.08
N VAL A 404 -9.70 -6.31 24.17
CA VAL A 404 -8.79 -5.85 23.10
C VAL A 404 -7.68 -6.87 22.93
N LEU A 405 -7.46 -7.33 21.72
CA LEU A 405 -6.35 -8.22 21.39
C LEU A 405 -5.09 -7.40 21.13
N PHE A 406 -4.04 -7.65 21.88
CA PHE A 406 -2.70 -7.13 21.62
C PHE A 406 -1.83 -8.18 20.96
N MET A 407 -1.10 -7.77 19.88
CA MET A 407 -0.15 -8.65 19.21
C MET A 407 1.19 -7.93 19.01
N ASP A 408 2.29 -8.65 19.14
CA ASP A 408 3.64 -8.14 18.91
C ASP A 408 4.30 -8.89 17.75
N LEU A 409 4.44 -8.23 16.62
CA LEU A 409 5.08 -8.77 15.42
C LEU A 409 6.47 -8.21 15.17
N ARG A 410 7.05 -7.43 16.11
CA ARG A 410 8.32 -6.73 15.92
C ARG A 410 9.49 -7.67 15.57
N LYS A 411 9.42 -8.94 15.97
CA LYS A 411 10.43 -9.97 15.70
C LYS A 411 10.05 -10.94 14.58
N ARG A 412 8.93 -10.72 13.88
CA ARG A 412 8.36 -11.68 12.91
C ARG A 412 8.56 -11.31 11.43
N GLY A 413 9.29 -10.23 11.16
CA GLY A 413 9.58 -9.80 9.79
C GLY A 413 10.79 -10.52 9.18
N GLU A 414 10.82 -10.60 7.85
CA GLU A 414 11.93 -11.11 7.05
C GLU A 414 12.66 -9.97 6.35
N PRO A 415 14.01 -10.03 6.21
CA PRO A 415 14.77 -9.03 5.47
C PRO A 415 14.28 -8.89 4.03
N PHE A 416 14.15 -7.63 3.57
CA PHE A 416 13.80 -7.25 2.21
C PHE A 416 14.69 -6.09 1.76
N GLU A 417 15.29 -6.18 0.57
CA GLU A 417 16.18 -5.14 0.02
C GLU A 417 17.14 -4.51 1.05
N LYS A 418 18.19 -5.22 1.44
CA LYS A 418 19.30 -4.80 2.32
C LYS A 418 18.92 -4.24 3.70
N LYS A 419 17.93 -3.35 3.81
CA LYS A 419 17.60 -2.65 5.07
C LYS A 419 16.12 -2.66 5.46
N PHE A 420 15.24 -3.15 4.60
CA PHE A 420 13.81 -3.18 4.86
C PHE A 420 13.36 -4.54 5.35
N ILE A 421 12.19 -4.54 5.98
CA ILE A 421 11.53 -5.73 6.52
C ILE A 421 10.19 -5.90 5.80
N GLN A 422 9.81 -7.15 5.53
CA GLN A 422 8.48 -7.49 5.03
C GLN A 422 7.92 -8.70 5.78
N PHE A 423 6.62 -8.92 5.72
CA PHE A 423 6.02 -10.16 6.16
C PHE A 423 5.99 -11.17 5.00
N SER A 424 6.36 -12.41 5.29
CA SER A 424 6.07 -13.53 4.38
C SER A 424 4.59 -13.88 4.42
N LYS A 425 4.11 -14.59 3.39
CA LYS A 425 2.73 -15.08 3.34
C LYS A 425 2.39 -15.93 4.56
N LYS A 426 3.32 -16.79 4.98
CA LYS A 426 3.16 -17.65 6.15
C LYS A 426 2.91 -16.85 7.44
N VAL A 427 3.69 -15.79 7.67
CA VAL A 427 3.50 -14.92 8.85
C VAL A 427 2.14 -14.24 8.81
N ILE A 428 1.70 -13.76 7.65
CA ILE A 428 0.38 -13.13 7.49
C ILE A 428 -0.74 -14.14 7.82
N GLU A 429 -0.65 -15.36 7.29
CA GLU A 429 -1.61 -16.45 7.56
C GLU A 429 -1.67 -16.82 9.04
N GLU A 430 -0.51 -16.96 9.71
CA GLU A 430 -0.43 -17.25 11.15
C GLU A 430 -1.07 -16.16 12.01
N VAL A 431 -0.82 -14.88 11.68
CA VAL A 431 -1.39 -13.73 12.39
C VAL A 431 -2.90 -13.66 12.18
N ALA A 432 -3.36 -13.82 10.94
CA ALA A 432 -4.77 -13.85 10.61
C ALA A 432 -5.50 -15.02 11.31
N GLN A 433 -4.90 -16.21 11.31
CA GLN A 433 -5.45 -17.38 12.03
C GLN A 433 -5.59 -17.11 13.52
N THR A 434 -4.57 -16.53 14.17
CA THR A 434 -4.62 -16.16 15.60
C THR A 434 -5.76 -15.17 15.88
N PHE A 435 -5.87 -14.13 15.06
CA PHE A 435 -6.91 -13.10 15.18
C PHE A 435 -8.32 -13.70 15.00
N HIS A 436 -8.52 -14.49 13.95
CA HIS A 436 -9.82 -15.11 13.67
C HIS A 436 -10.20 -16.18 14.69
N THR A 437 -9.25 -16.97 15.20
CA THR A 437 -9.48 -17.91 16.30
C THR A 437 -9.93 -17.16 17.55
N TRP A 438 -9.32 -16.01 17.87
CA TRP A 438 -9.76 -15.18 19.00
C TRP A 438 -11.17 -14.61 18.80
N GLN A 439 -11.56 -14.28 17.57
CA GLN A 439 -12.89 -13.72 17.26
C GLN A 439 -14.01 -14.77 17.31
N GLN A 440 -13.73 -16.03 16.96
CA GLN A 440 -14.76 -17.03 16.66
C GLN A 440 -15.14 -17.87 17.88
N MET A 441 -16.41 -18.31 17.87
CA MET A 441 -16.90 -19.37 18.74
C MET A 441 -16.63 -20.73 18.08
N GLN A 442 -15.41 -21.28 18.19
CA GLN A 442 -15.12 -22.60 17.64
C GLN A 442 -14.89 -23.63 18.77
N PRO A 443 -15.55 -24.78 18.71
CA PRO A 443 -15.41 -25.80 19.75
C PRO A 443 -14.06 -26.51 19.72
N ASN A 444 -13.31 -26.46 18.62
CA ASN A 444 -12.10 -27.27 18.41
C ASN A 444 -10.79 -26.51 18.54
N GLU A 445 -10.79 -25.18 18.44
CA GLU A 445 -9.59 -24.34 18.57
C GLU A 445 -9.85 -23.20 19.55
N LYS A 446 -9.40 -23.39 20.79
CA LYS A 446 -9.52 -22.34 21.80
C LYS A 446 -8.35 -21.36 21.66
N TYR A 447 -8.66 -20.06 21.54
CA TYR A 447 -7.64 -19.03 21.65
C TYR A 447 -6.92 -19.13 23.00
N MET A 448 -5.62 -18.96 23.01
CA MET A 448 -4.78 -18.84 24.21
C MET A 448 -3.81 -17.68 24.03
N ASP A 449 -3.55 -16.97 25.13
CA ASP A 449 -2.48 -15.99 25.20
C ASP A 449 -1.13 -16.69 25.02
N ILE A 450 -0.22 -16.06 24.25
CA ILE A 450 1.10 -16.60 23.95
C ILE A 450 2.14 -15.53 24.32
N ALA A 451 3.03 -15.87 25.25
CA ALA A 451 4.11 -14.99 25.66
C ALA A 451 4.94 -14.51 24.44
N GLU A 452 5.40 -13.25 24.48
CA GLU A 452 6.12 -12.56 23.40
C GLU A 452 5.35 -12.43 22.06
N TYR A 453 4.04 -12.80 22.01
CA TYR A 453 3.29 -12.76 20.77
C TYR A 453 1.90 -12.13 20.91
N CYS A 454 1.02 -12.63 21.74
CA CYS A 454 -0.34 -12.10 21.83
C CYS A 454 -0.96 -12.24 23.23
N TYR A 455 -1.84 -11.30 23.56
CA TYR A 455 -2.58 -11.25 24.81
C TYR A 455 -3.96 -10.62 24.62
N SER A 456 -5.01 -11.25 25.14
CA SER A 456 -6.37 -10.70 25.14
C SER A 456 -6.63 -9.97 26.47
N ALA A 457 -6.47 -8.65 26.48
CA ALA A 457 -6.72 -7.82 27.64
C ALA A 457 -8.20 -7.51 27.78
N ASN A 458 -8.71 -7.66 29.01
CA ASN A 458 -10.04 -7.17 29.34
C ASN A 458 -10.01 -5.68 29.72
N LYS A 459 -11.20 -5.06 29.84
CA LYS A 459 -11.32 -3.64 30.16
C LYS A 459 -10.60 -3.24 31.46
N THR A 460 -10.67 -4.09 32.50
CA THR A 460 -9.99 -3.83 33.79
C THR A 460 -8.46 -3.82 33.64
N ASP A 461 -7.91 -4.67 32.78
CA ASP A 461 -6.47 -4.68 32.51
C ASP A 461 -6.04 -3.38 31.81
N ILE A 462 -6.86 -2.89 30.88
CA ILE A 462 -6.60 -1.64 30.16
C ILE A 462 -6.71 -0.43 31.09
N GLU A 463 -7.68 -0.40 31.97
CA GLU A 463 -7.84 0.63 33.01
C GLU A 463 -6.62 0.69 33.94
N LYS A 464 -6.11 -0.46 34.40
CA LYS A 464 -4.89 -0.55 35.22
C LYS A 464 -3.66 0.03 34.53
N GLN A 465 -3.61 -0.03 33.20
CA GLN A 465 -2.53 0.55 32.38
C GLN A 465 -2.83 1.98 31.92
N ASP A 466 -3.77 2.67 32.59
CA ASP A 466 -4.16 4.05 32.32
C ASP A 466 -4.56 4.27 30.85
N TYR A 467 -5.33 3.34 30.30
CA TYR A 467 -5.80 3.32 28.92
C TYR A 467 -4.69 3.39 27.86
N SER A 468 -3.46 3.02 28.22
CA SER A 468 -2.38 2.85 27.26
C SER A 468 -2.66 1.64 26.36
N LEU A 469 -2.46 1.76 25.06
CA LEU A 469 -2.63 0.68 24.09
C LEU A 469 -1.28 0.10 23.62
N VAL A 470 -0.21 0.32 24.37
CA VAL A 470 1.13 -0.21 24.04
C VAL A 470 1.18 -1.72 24.31
N PRO A 471 1.34 -2.59 23.29
CA PRO A 471 1.24 -4.05 23.45
C PRO A 471 2.20 -4.64 24.49
N SER A 472 3.42 -4.07 24.62
CA SER A 472 4.40 -4.55 25.59
C SER A 472 4.02 -4.34 27.07
N LYS A 473 2.93 -3.64 27.37
CA LYS A 473 2.39 -3.51 28.73
C LYS A 473 1.47 -4.67 29.11
N TYR A 474 1.06 -5.49 28.16
CA TYR A 474 0.09 -6.57 28.30
C TYR A 474 0.70 -7.94 28.01
N ILE A 475 1.51 -8.02 26.94
CA ILE A 475 2.12 -9.28 26.50
C ILE A 475 3.27 -9.61 27.45
N GLU A 476 3.23 -10.83 28.00
CA GLU A 476 4.29 -11.34 28.87
C GLU A 476 5.58 -11.57 28.09
N PHE A 477 6.70 -11.19 28.70
CA PHE A 477 8.03 -11.46 28.16
C PHE A 477 8.67 -12.61 28.92
N ILE A 478 9.24 -13.55 28.17
CA ILE A 478 10.00 -14.65 28.76
C ILE A 478 11.35 -14.12 29.19
N ASN A 479 11.60 -14.13 30.50
CA ASN A 479 12.93 -13.80 31.02
C ASN A 479 13.85 -15.01 30.76
N ARG A 480 14.68 -14.89 29.71
CA ARG A 480 15.62 -15.96 29.32
C ARG A 480 16.88 -15.95 30.16
N ASP A 481 17.08 -14.90 30.96
CA ASP A 481 18.30 -14.73 31.75
C ASP A 481 18.24 -15.46 33.10
N GLU A 482 17.06 -15.87 33.54
CA GLU A 482 16.87 -16.58 34.84
C GLU A 482 17.50 -17.99 34.88
N ASN A 483 17.78 -18.59 33.74
CA ASN A 483 18.36 -19.96 33.62
C ASN A 483 19.67 -20.01 32.85
N ILE A 484 20.30 -18.87 32.58
CA ILE A 484 21.58 -18.85 31.86
C ILE A 484 22.70 -18.77 32.87
N ASP A 485 23.54 -19.80 32.93
CA ASP A 485 24.83 -19.72 33.61
C ASP A 485 25.66 -18.62 32.89
N PHE A 486 25.96 -17.57 33.62
CA PHE A 486 26.66 -16.40 33.08
C PHE A 486 28.04 -16.82 32.49
N ASP A 487 28.75 -17.73 33.15
CA ASP A 487 30.06 -18.17 32.72
C ASP A 487 29.99 -19.05 31.47
N GLU A 488 28.98 -19.92 31.35
CA GLU A 488 28.73 -20.73 30.15
C GLU A 488 28.35 -19.85 28.95
N ASN A 489 27.46 -18.88 29.12
CA ASN A 489 27.05 -17.95 28.09
C ASN A 489 28.20 -17.02 27.66
N MET A 490 28.99 -16.51 28.62
CA MET A 490 30.15 -15.69 28.35
C MET A 490 31.24 -16.46 27.59
N ASN A 491 31.42 -17.73 27.88
CA ASN A 491 32.37 -18.59 27.16
C ASN A 491 31.89 -18.86 25.73
N SER A 492 30.59 -19.09 25.51
CA SER A 492 30.00 -19.20 24.17
C SER A 492 30.20 -17.93 23.36
N LEU A 493 29.83 -16.77 23.95
CA LEU A 493 30.00 -15.46 23.29
C LEU A 493 31.46 -15.14 22.96
N LYS A 494 32.39 -15.51 23.82
CA LYS A 494 33.83 -15.38 23.54
C LYS A 494 34.28 -16.23 22.37
N SER A 495 33.76 -17.47 22.28
CA SER A 495 34.04 -18.36 21.16
C SER A 495 33.53 -17.80 19.86
N ASP A 496 32.24 -17.41 19.83
CA ASP A 496 31.59 -16.84 18.65
C ASP A 496 32.28 -15.55 18.19
N PHE A 497 32.64 -14.68 19.12
CA PHE A 497 33.37 -13.44 18.85
C PHE A 497 34.76 -13.70 18.28
N SER A 498 35.49 -14.70 18.85
CA SER A 498 36.78 -15.11 18.32
C SER A 498 36.71 -15.63 16.90
N ASP A 499 35.67 -16.39 16.57
CA ASP A 499 35.45 -16.91 15.21
C ASP A 499 35.04 -15.82 14.22
N LEU A 500 34.23 -14.83 14.66
CA LEU A 500 33.92 -13.65 13.85
C LEU A 500 35.15 -12.81 13.54
N LEU A 501 36.05 -12.60 14.51
CA LEU A 501 37.33 -11.90 14.29
C LEU A 501 38.22 -12.62 13.28
N LYS A 502 38.29 -13.95 13.36
CA LYS A 502 39.05 -14.75 12.35
C LYS A 502 38.43 -14.63 10.94
N GLN A 503 37.11 -14.63 10.85
CA GLN A 503 36.41 -14.43 9.58
C GLN A 503 36.66 -13.03 9.01
N GLU A 504 36.65 -11.99 9.85
CA GLU A 504 36.99 -10.62 9.46
C GLU A 504 38.41 -10.53 8.92
N GLU A 505 39.40 -11.10 9.63
CA GLU A 505 40.79 -11.14 9.21
C GLU A 505 40.95 -11.87 7.87
N GLN A 506 40.30 -13.03 7.72
CA GLN A 506 40.32 -13.79 6.48
C GLN A 506 39.68 -13.02 5.32
N SER A 507 38.52 -12.39 5.54
CA SER A 507 37.83 -11.59 4.52
C SER A 507 38.66 -10.37 4.12
N THR A 508 39.30 -9.73 5.08
CA THR A 508 40.21 -8.60 4.84
C THR A 508 41.41 -9.04 3.99
N TYR A 509 42.03 -10.19 4.34
CA TYR A 509 43.14 -10.75 3.57
C TYR A 509 42.73 -11.10 2.13
N GLU A 510 41.59 -11.74 1.94
CA GLU A 510 41.05 -12.06 0.61
C GLU A 510 40.80 -10.80 -0.21
N LEU A 511 40.21 -9.76 0.40
CA LEU A 511 39.96 -8.47 -0.25
C LEU A 511 41.27 -7.82 -0.70
N LEU A 512 42.27 -7.75 0.16
CA LEU A 512 43.60 -7.19 -0.16
C LEU A 512 44.29 -7.95 -1.29
N ASN A 513 44.16 -9.27 -1.33
CA ASN A 513 44.71 -10.10 -2.41
C ASN A 513 44.01 -9.77 -3.75
N VAL A 514 42.72 -9.61 -3.76
CA VAL A 514 41.96 -9.21 -4.98
C VAL A 514 42.42 -7.83 -5.47
N PHE A 515 42.63 -6.87 -4.59
CA PHE A 515 43.15 -5.56 -4.99
C PHE A 515 44.58 -5.67 -5.55
N LYS A 516 45.45 -6.49 -4.94
CA LYS A 516 46.78 -6.73 -5.43
C LYS A 516 46.80 -7.39 -6.81
N GLU A 517 45.93 -8.37 -7.04
CA GLU A 517 45.77 -9.00 -8.36
C GLU A 517 45.25 -8.01 -9.43
N LEU A 518 44.50 -6.99 -9.04
CA LEU A 518 44.04 -5.93 -9.89
C LEU A 518 45.05 -4.78 -10.10
N GLY A 519 46.25 -4.90 -9.46
CA GLY A 519 47.33 -3.91 -9.58
C GLY A 519 47.20 -2.69 -8.65
N TYR A 520 46.39 -2.79 -7.61
CA TYR A 520 46.24 -1.74 -6.58
C TYR A 520 46.82 -2.23 -5.26
N GLU A 521 47.76 -1.51 -4.68
CA GLU A 521 48.21 -1.72 -3.29
C GLU A 521 47.43 -0.83 -2.35
N ILE A 522 46.87 -1.43 -1.29
CA ILE A 522 46.21 -0.72 -0.20
C ILE A 522 47.03 -0.93 1.06
N GLU A 523 47.56 0.15 1.63
CA GLU A 523 48.17 0.17 2.96
C GLU A 523 47.05 0.37 3.99
N LEU A 524 46.99 -0.54 5.01
CA LEU A 524 46.05 -0.47 6.13
C LEU A 524 46.63 0.32 7.28
#